data_985dd3079a11de1d13545b3c47f7f912
#
_entry.id   985dd3079a11de1d13545b3c47f7f912
#
_cell.length_a   1.000
_cell.length_b   1.000
_cell.length_c   1.000
_cell.angle_alpha   90.00
_cell.angle_beta   90.00
_cell.angle_gamma   90.00
#
_symmetry.space_group_name_H-M   'P 1'
#
loop_
_entity.id
_entity.type
_entity.pdbx_description
1 polymer ?
#
loop_
_entity_poly.entity_id
_entity_poly.type
_entity_poly.pdbx_seq_one_letter_code
_entity_poly.pdbx_strand_id
1 'polypeptide(L)'
;MWIRRACAVALVAGVLAVPALAGPAEDCNQVRNLDQQLRGCTAYIRLGQGGRENLATAYLNRANIYAQRAKYQRAISDFNAAIALDSGNPLIPYNRGNAYFDTQQYELAIADYSRAIELDRQFALAYFNRGVAYERLGDTAAAAGDYRQTLAIDPSAVNAQGRLERLQSQ
;
A
#
# COMPACT_ATOMS: atom_id res chain seq x y z
N MET A 1 -72.64 -28.43 22.23
CA MET A 1 -72.00 -27.81 21.09
C MET A 1 -70.76 -27.01 21.65
N TRP A 2 -69.59 -27.68 21.66
CA TRP A 2 -68.39 -27.18 22.30
C TRP A 2 -67.39 -26.73 21.20
N ILE A 3 -67.13 -25.44 21.07
CA ILE A 3 -66.16 -24.93 20.13
C ILE A 3 -64.82 -24.86 20.86
N ARG A 4 -63.89 -25.77 20.48
CA ARG A 4 -62.49 -25.72 20.91
C ARG A 4 -61.78 -24.62 20.11
N ARG A 5 -61.33 -23.54 20.77
CA ARG A 5 -60.43 -22.58 20.21
C ARG A 5 -59.01 -23.15 20.31
N ALA A 6 -58.41 -23.47 19.18
CA ALA A 6 -56.98 -23.79 19.09
C ALA A 6 -56.17 -22.49 19.12
N CYS A 7 -55.38 -22.30 20.16
CA CYS A 7 -54.34 -21.28 20.18
C CYS A 7 -53.17 -21.72 19.30
N ALA A 8 -52.99 -21.05 18.16
CA ALA A 8 -51.81 -21.21 17.36
C ALA A 8 -50.64 -20.42 18.02
N VAL A 9 -49.70 -21.16 18.59
CA VAL A 9 -48.43 -20.58 19.04
C VAL A 9 -47.58 -20.35 17.80
N ALA A 10 -47.42 -19.06 17.39
CA ALA A 10 -46.50 -18.68 16.34
C ALA A 10 -45.08 -18.78 16.91
N LEU A 11 -44.36 -19.83 16.53
CA LEU A 11 -42.91 -19.92 16.70
C LEU A 11 -42.26 -18.84 15.81
N VAL A 12 -41.91 -17.71 16.41
CA VAL A 12 -41.01 -16.75 15.76
C VAL A 12 -39.61 -17.38 15.79
N ALA A 13 -39.24 -18.05 14.70
CA ALA A 13 -37.87 -18.45 14.46
C ALA A 13 -37.02 -17.18 14.31
N GLY A 14 -36.40 -16.74 15.41
CA GLY A 14 -35.37 -15.74 15.40
C GLY A 14 -34.19 -16.27 14.57
N VAL A 15 -34.14 -15.92 13.30
CA VAL A 15 -32.93 -16.09 12.49
C VAL A 15 -31.91 -15.14 13.09
N LEU A 16 -31.04 -15.67 13.96
CA LEU A 16 -29.81 -14.99 14.32
C LEU A 16 -29.06 -14.78 13.01
N ALA A 17 -29.09 -13.56 12.50
CA ALA A 17 -28.27 -13.17 11.36
C ALA A 17 -26.81 -13.37 11.78
N VAL A 18 -26.24 -14.50 11.39
CA VAL A 18 -24.79 -14.69 11.44
C VAL A 18 -24.23 -13.57 10.58
N PRO A 19 -23.34 -12.69 11.10
CA PRO A 19 -22.73 -11.67 10.27
C PRO A 19 -22.12 -12.37 9.07
N ALA A 20 -22.57 -12.00 7.87
CA ALA A 20 -22.02 -12.54 6.64
C ALA A 20 -20.50 -12.36 6.73
N LEU A 21 -19.75 -13.48 6.67
CA LEU A 21 -18.30 -13.41 6.61
C LEU A 21 -17.96 -12.55 5.39
N ALA A 22 -17.21 -11.47 5.63
CA ALA A 22 -16.75 -10.60 4.56
C ALA A 22 -16.09 -11.44 3.46
N GLY A 23 -16.41 -11.14 2.20
CA GLY A 23 -15.82 -11.88 1.07
C GLY A 23 -14.34 -11.58 0.93
N PRO A 24 -13.58 -12.41 0.17
CA PRO A 24 -12.13 -12.20 0.00
C PRO A 24 -11.74 -10.80 -0.47
N ALA A 25 -12.57 -10.14 -1.28
CA ALA A 25 -12.35 -8.77 -1.73
C ALA A 25 -12.49 -7.77 -0.58
N GLU A 26 -13.51 -7.94 0.25
CA GLU A 26 -13.76 -7.08 1.41
C GLU A 26 -12.68 -7.27 2.46
N ASP A 27 -12.31 -8.51 2.78
CA ASP A 27 -11.21 -8.82 3.70
C ASP A 27 -9.87 -8.26 3.21
N CYS A 28 -9.60 -8.25 1.90
CA CYS A 28 -8.39 -7.69 1.31
C CYS A 28 -8.30 -6.17 1.47
N ASN A 29 -9.44 -5.47 1.49
CA ASN A 29 -9.50 -4.01 1.59
C ASN A 29 -9.63 -3.50 3.04
N GLN A 30 -9.90 -4.37 4.01
CA GLN A 30 -10.05 -3.99 5.42
C GLN A 30 -8.73 -4.03 6.18
N VAL A 31 -8.39 -2.90 6.84
CA VAL A 31 -7.11 -2.73 7.57
C VAL A 31 -7.17 -3.19 9.04
N ARG A 32 -8.27 -3.78 9.50
CA ARG A 32 -8.47 -4.08 10.93
C ARG A 32 -7.56 -5.17 11.49
N ASN A 33 -7.18 -6.15 10.68
CA ASN A 33 -6.32 -7.25 11.08
C ASN A 33 -5.47 -7.70 9.88
N LEU A 34 -4.14 -7.50 9.99
CA LEU A 34 -3.19 -7.82 8.92
C LEU A 34 -3.20 -9.29 8.50
N ASP A 35 -3.50 -10.22 9.42
CA ASP A 35 -3.59 -11.65 9.06
C ASP A 35 -4.86 -11.96 8.28
N GLN A 36 -5.97 -11.35 8.64
CA GLN A 36 -7.22 -11.47 7.89
C GLN A 36 -7.07 -10.84 6.51
N GLN A 37 -6.50 -9.63 6.44
CA GLN A 37 -6.23 -8.95 5.18
C GLN A 37 -5.31 -9.78 4.27
N LEU A 38 -4.23 -10.35 4.82
CA LEU A 38 -3.32 -11.22 4.06
C LEU A 38 -4.04 -12.44 3.49
N ARG A 39 -4.89 -13.10 4.29
CA ARG A 39 -5.71 -14.24 3.82
C ARG A 39 -6.70 -13.80 2.74
N GLY A 40 -7.40 -12.68 2.95
CA GLY A 40 -8.36 -12.11 2.00
C GLY A 40 -7.70 -11.80 0.65
N CYS A 41 -6.60 -11.04 0.66
CA CYS A 41 -5.85 -10.72 -0.57
C CYS A 41 -5.34 -12.00 -1.27
N THR A 42 -4.84 -12.98 -0.49
CA THR A 42 -4.34 -14.23 -1.07
C THR A 42 -5.47 -15.05 -1.70
N ALA A 43 -6.63 -15.11 -1.05
CA ALA A 43 -7.82 -15.80 -1.61
C ALA A 43 -8.34 -15.08 -2.86
N TYR A 44 -8.40 -13.74 -2.81
CA TYR A 44 -8.86 -12.93 -3.94
C TYR A 44 -7.96 -13.09 -5.18
N ILE A 45 -6.64 -13.02 -4.99
CA ILE A 45 -5.66 -13.22 -6.07
C ILE A 45 -5.78 -14.65 -6.65
N ARG A 46 -5.96 -15.66 -5.80
CA ARG A 46 -6.13 -17.06 -6.26
C ARG A 46 -7.40 -17.27 -7.08
N LEU A 47 -8.48 -16.56 -6.74
CA LEU A 47 -9.73 -16.63 -7.49
C LEU A 47 -9.61 -15.97 -8.87
N GLY A 48 -8.72 -14.99 -9.04
CA GLY A 48 -8.52 -14.29 -10.31
C GLY A 48 -9.72 -13.49 -10.80
N GLN A 49 -10.68 -13.20 -9.91
CA GLN A 49 -11.92 -12.51 -10.24
C GLN A 49 -11.78 -11.01 -9.98
N GLY A 50 -12.57 -10.18 -10.67
CA GLY A 50 -12.68 -8.74 -10.37
C GLY A 50 -11.91 -7.77 -11.26
N GLY A 51 -11.36 -8.23 -12.37
CA GLY A 51 -10.67 -7.36 -13.35
C GLY A 51 -9.24 -6.97 -12.94
N ARG A 52 -8.54 -6.33 -13.89
CA ARG A 52 -7.10 -6.02 -13.76
C ARG A 52 -6.81 -5.07 -12.60
N GLU A 53 -7.59 -4.00 -12.48
CA GLU A 53 -7.41 -2.95 -11.47
C GLU A 53 -7.58 -3.48 -10.03
N ASN A 54 -8.63 -4.26 -9.80
CA ASN A 54 -8.88 -4.87 -8.49
C ASN A 54 -7.81 -5.92 -8.13
N LEU A 55 -7.30 -6.67 -9.10
CA LEU A 55 -6.18 -7.57 -8.88
C LEU A 55 -4.88 -6.82 -8.59
N ALA A 56 -4.61 -5.69 -9.27
CA ALA A 56 -3.47 -4.83 -8.98
C ALA A 56 -3.53 -4.33 -7.53
N THR A 57 -4.70 -3.85 -7.10
CA THR A 57 -4.94 -3.41 -5.71
C THR A 57 -4.74 -4.55 -4.70
N ALA A 58 -5.19 -5.74 -5.01
CA ALA A 58 -5.00 -6.90 -4.12
C ALA A 58 -3.52 -7.30 -3.98
N TYR A 59 -2.77 -7.27 -5.09
CA TYR A 59 -1.31 -7.48 -5.03
C TYR A 59 -0.62 -6.36 -4.25
N LEU A 60 -0.96 -5.09 -4.49
CA LEU A 60 -0.43 -3.94 -3.75
C LEU A 60 -0.66 -4.07 -2.24
N ASN A 61 -1.90 -4.39 -1.83
CA ASN A 61 -2.24 -4.56 -0.43
C ASN A 61 -1.45 -5.72 0.21
N ARG A 62 -1.33 -6.86 -0.48
CA ARG A 62 -0.57 -8.00 0.02
C ARG A 62 0.92 -7.72 0.09
N ALA A 63 1.47 -7.00 -0.89
CA ALA A 63 2.85 -6.55 -0.90
C ALA A 63 3.16 -5.65 0.31
N ASN A 64 2.28 -4.68 0.60
CA ASN A 64 2.42 -3.81 1.75
C ASN A 64 2.45 -4.59 3.08
N ILE A 65 1.61 -5.61 3.22
CA ILE A 65 1.63 -6.49 4.41
C ILE A 65 2.94 -7.28 4.49
N TYR A 66 3.45 -7.78 3.36
CA TYR A 66 4.75 -8.47 3.34
C TYR A 66 5.89 -7.53 3.70
N ALA A 67 5.90 -6.28 3.20
CA ALA A 67 6.89 -5.27 3.54
C ALA A 67 6.87 -4.93 5.03
N GLN A 68 5.68 -4.69 5.62
CA GLN A 68 5.52 -4.46 7.06
C GLN A 68 6.05 -5.61 7.93
N ARG A 69 6.09 -6.82 7.38
CA ARG A 69 6.64 -8.02 8.05
C ARG A 69 8.09 -8.30 7.67
N ALA A 70 8.78 -7.34 7.07
CA ALA A 70 10.15 -7.45 6.54
C ALA A 70 10.35 -8.64 5.57
N LYS A 71 9.26 -9.11 4.91
CA LYS A 71 9.33 -10.15 3.88
C LYS A 71 9.52 -9.52 2.50
N TYR A 72 10.58 -8.73 2.37
CA TYR A 72 10.80 -7.82 1.24
C TYR A 72 10.79 -8.52 -0.13
N GLN A 73 11.37 -9.71 -0.26
CA GLN A 73 11.36 -10.44 -1.54
C GLN A 73 9.95 -10.81 -2.01
N ARG A 74 9.07 -11.19 -1.07
CA ARG A 74 7.66 -11.45 -1.37
C ARG A 74 6.91 -10.16 -1.72
N ALA A 75 7.19 -9.06 -1.00
CA ALA A 75 6.64 -7.76 -1.29
C ALA A 75 7.01 -7.29 -2.70
N ILE A 76 8.29 -7.35 -3.07
CA ILE A 76 8.80 -6.97 -4.39
C ILE A 76 8.15 -7.81 -5.49
N SER A 77 7.99 -9.13 -5.29
CA SER A 77 7.31 -10.01 -6.25
C SER A 77 5.85 -9.57 -6.48
N ASP A 78 5.12 -9.24 -5.41
CA ASP A 78 3.74 -8.79 -5.51
C ASP A 78 3.64 -7.37 -6.11
N PHE A 79 4.55 -6.45 -5.78
CA PHE A 79 4.63 -5.14 -6.44
C PHE A 79 4.89 -5.27 -7.94
N ASN A 80 5.75 -6.19 -8.36
CA ASN A 80 5.97 -6.46 -9.78
C ASN A 80 4.68 -6.91 -10.48
N ALA A 81 3.92 -7.81 -9.85
CA ALA A 81 2.63 -8.24 -10.36
C ALA A 81 1.61 -7.09 -10.43
N ALA A 82 1.59 -6.22 -9.40
CA ALA A 82 0.73 -5.04 -9.38
C ALA A 82 1.07 -4.06 -10.52
N ILE A 83 2.37 -3.77 -10.74
CA ILE A 83 2.84 -2.88 -11.84
C ILE A 83 2.45 -3.45 -13.22
N ALA A 84 2.55 -4.76 -13.41
CA ALA A 84 2.17 -5.41 -14.67
C ALA A 84 0.66 -5.28 -14.96
N LEU A 85 -0.16 -5.17 -13.92
CA LEU A 85 -1.61 -5.00 -14.01
C LEU A 85 -2.02 -3.53 -14.08
N ASP A 86 -1.37 -2.65 -13.32
CA ASP A 86 -1.61 -1.21 -13.26
C ASP A 86 -0.28 -0.46 -13.24
N SER A 87 0.18 -0.02 -14.41
CA SER A 87 1.43 0.73 -14.58
C SER A 87 1.26 2.24 -14.34
N GLY A 88 0.03 2.71 -14.13
CA GLY A 88 -0.29 4.13 -13.96
C GLY A 88 -0.37 4.60 -12.52
N ASN A 89 -0.40 3.70 -11.56
CA ASN A 89 -0.53 4.04 -10.15
C ASN A 89 0.83 4.36 -9.50
N PRO A 90 1.10 5.62 -9.10
CA PRO A 90 2.40 6.04 -8.55
C PRO A 90 2.74 5.38 -7.21
N LEU A 91 1.73 4.92 -6.46
CA LEU A 91 1.94 4.28 -5.16
C LEU A 91 2.65 2.93 -5.27
N ILE A 92 2.50 2.22 -6.41
CA ILE A 92 3.09 0.89 -6.55
C ILE A 92 4.62 0.98 -6.66
N PRO A 93 5.21 1.73 -7.62
CA PRO A 93 6.66 1.90 -7.64
C PRO A 93 7.18 2.60 -6.39
N TYR A 94 6.47 3.57 -5.81
CA TYR A 94 6.88 4.19 -4.55
C TYR A 94 7.05 3.17 -3.43
N ASN A 95 6.08 2.28 -3.22
CA ASN A 95 6.16 1.27 -2.15
C ASN A 95 7.21 0.19 -2.45
N ARG A 96 7.42 -0.17 -3.73
CA ARG A 96 8.52 -1.08 -4.12
C ARG A 96 9.87 -0.43 -3.87
N GLY A 97 10.01 0.86 -4.16
CA GLY A 97 11.18 1.66 -3.85
C GLY A 97 11.50 1.67 -2.35
N ASN A 98 10.50 1.78 -1.48
CA ASN A 98 10.67 1.63 -0.04
C ASN A 98 11.23 0.24 0.32
N ALA A 99 10.70 -0.84 -0.28
CA ALA A 99 11.21 -2.19 -0.03
C ALA A 99 12.67 -2.38 -0.52
N TYR A 100 13.04 -1.76 -1.64
CA TYR A 100 14.42 -1.74 -2.10
C TYR A 100 15.31 -0.91 -1.17
N PHE A 101 14.84 0.23 -0.69
CA PHE A 101 15.57 1.06 0.26
C PHE A 101 15.85 0.32 1.57
N ASP A 102 14.85 -0.35 2.14
CA ASP A 102 14.95 -1.14 3.37
C ASP A 102 15.93 -2.32 3.24
N THR A 103 16.12 -2.81 2.01
CA THR A 103 17.11 -3.84 1.68
C THR A 103 18.44 -3.26 1.17
N GLN A 104 18.66 -1.96 1.33
CA GLN A 104 19.88 -1.23 0.96
C GLN A 104 20.20 -1.25 -0.54
N GLN A 105 19.21 -1.53 -1.39
CA GLN A 105 19.32 -1.50 -2.84
C GLN A 105 18.94 -0.09 -3.35
N TYR A 106 19.79 0.90 -3.01
CA TYR A 106 19.44 2.32 -3.15
C TYR A 106 19.26 2.76 -4.60
N GLU A 107 20.02 2.22 -5.54
CA GLU A 107 19.89 2.52 -6.96
C GLU A 107 18.53 2.07 -7.51
N LEU A 108 18.07 0.88 -7.10
CA LEU A 108 16.73 0.39 -7.47
C LEU A 108 15.61 1.22 -6.81
N ALA A 109 15.83 1.64 -5.56
CA ALA A 109 14.90 2.54 -4.88
C ALA A 109 14.77 3.88 -5.61
N ILE A 110 15.89 4.50 -6.03
CA ILE A 110 15.93 5.75 -6.80
C ILE A 110 15.18 5.61 -8.12
N ALA A 111 15.38 4.50 -8.84
CA ALA A 111 14.67 4.25 -10.09
C ALA A 111 13.15 4.18 -9.87
N ASP A 112 12.71 3.51 -8.83
CA ASP A 112 11.30 3.36 -8.50
C ASP A 112 10.66 4.67 -8.00
N TYR A 113 11.35 5.42 -7.16
CA TYR A 113 10.87 6.76 -6.75
C TYR A 113 10.81 7.71 -7.95
N SER A 114 11.77 7.63 -8.87
CA SER A 114 11.75 8.41 -10.10
C SER A 114 10.54 8.04 -10.97
N ARG A 115 10.21 6.75 -11.05
CA ARG A 115 8.99 6.31 -11.74
C ARG A 115 7.73 6.82 -11.08
N ALA A 116 7.65 6.83 -9.75
CA ALA A 116 6.53 7.40 -9.02
C ALA A 116 6.37 8.91 -9.30
N ILE A 117 7.47 9.66 -9.35
CA ILE A 117 7.51 11.09 -9.67
C ILE A 117 7.09 11.37 -11.12
N GLU A 118 7.48 10.53 -12.08
CA GLU A 118 7.02 10.64 -13.46
C GLU A 118 5.49 10.49 -13.57
N LEU A 119 4.90 9.60 -12.78
CA LEU A 119 3.46 9.36 -12.74
C LEU A 119 2.71 10.45 -11.97
N ASP A 120 3.31 10.99 -10.91
CA ASP A 120 2.75 12.09 -10.13
C ASP A 120 3.86 13.08 -9.72
N ARG A 121 3.94 14.20 -10.43
CA ARG A 121 4.94 15.26 -10.19
C ARG A 121 4.71 16.02 -8.87
N GLN A 122 3.57 15.84 -8.22
CA GLN A 122 3.25 16.44 -6.92
C GLN A 122 3.45 15.46 -5.74
N PHE A 123 4.05 14.30 -6.00
CA PHE A 123 4.28 13.29 -4.97
C PHE A 123 5.49 13.65 -4.09
N ALA A 124 5.29 14.58 -3.15
CA ALA A 124 6.35 15.10 -2.25
C ALA A 124 7.13 13.99 -1.53
N LEU A 125 6.45 12.94 -1.05
CA LEU A 125 7.10 11.81 -0.35
C LEU A 125 8.06 11.03 -1.26
N ALA A 126 7.77 10.93 -2.55
CA ALA A 126 8.67 10.25 -3.48
C ALA A 126 9.96 11.04 -3.71
N TYR A 127 9.86 12.37 -3.84
CA TYR A 127 11.06 13.25 -3.85
C TYR A 127 11.85 13.11 -2.55
N PHE A 128 11.18 13.22 -1.40
CA PHE A 128 11.87 13.11 -0.11
C PHE A 128 12.64 11.79 0.03
N ASN A 129 11.99 10.65 -0.24
CA ASN A 129 12.61 9.34 -0.10
C ASN A 129 13.72 9.12 -1.14
N ARG A 130 13.59 9.67 -2.36
CA ARG A 130 14.66 9.64 -3.36
C ARG A 130 15.86 10.45 -2.90
N GLY A 131 15.64 11.61 -2.33
CA GLY A 131 16.68 12.43 -1.70
C GLY A 131 17.41 11.69 -0.59
N VAL A 132 16.69 10.96 0.26
CA VAL A 132 17.30 10.10 1.29
C VAL A 132 18.13 8.99 0.67
N ALA A 133 17.66 8.37 -0.42
CA ALA A 133 18.41 7.33 -1.13
C ALA A 133 19.69 7.89 -1.78
N TYR A 134 19.65 9.10 -2.35
CA TYR A 134 20.84 9.80 -2.84
C TYR A 134 21.85 10.11 -1.72
N GLU A 135 21.38 10.55 -0.54
CA GLU A 135 22.29 10.73 0.62
C GLU A 135 23.00 9.41 1.00
N ARG A 136 22.30 8.27 0.91
CA ARG A 136 22.90 6.95 1.21
C ARG A 136 23.99 6.57 0.21
N LEU A 137 23.91 7.05 -1.02
CA LEU A 137 24.93 6.87 -2.05
C LEU A 137 26.00 7.97 -2.06
N GLY A 138 25.86 9.01 -1.20
CA GLY A 138 26.79 10.13 -1.13
C GLY A 138 26.56 11.22 -2.19
N ASP A 139 25.48 11.13 -2.98
CA ASP A 139 25.11 12.18 -3.94
C ASP A 139 24.32 13.29 -3.22
N THR A 140 25.07 14.13 -2.52
CA THR A 140 24.51 15.24 -1.73
C THR A 140 23.86 16.31 -2.60
N ALA A 141 24.34 16.48 -3.84
CA ALA A 141 23.79 17.47 -4.77
C ALA A 141 22.39 17.07 -5.25
N ALA A 142 22.22 15.80 -5.66
CA ALA A 142 20.92 15.27 -6.04
C ALA A 142 19.95 15.24 -4.85
N ALA A 143 20.42 14.84 -3.67
CA ALA A 143 19.63 14.84 -2.44
C ALA A 143 19.09 16.24 -2.11
N ALA A 144 19.95 17.27 -2.15
CA ALA A 144 19.55 18.66 -1.90
C ALA A 144 18.53 19.15 -2.94
N GLY A 145 18.65 18.74 -4.19
CA GLY A 145 17.66 19.02 -5.25
C GLY A 145 16.28 18.47 -4.90
N ASP A 146 16.23 17.22 -4.48
CA ASP A 146 15.00 16.53 -4.13
C ASP A 146 14.35 17.10 -2.85
N TYR A 147 15.13 17.49 -1.84
CA TYR A 147 14.57 18.15 -0.65
C TYR A 147 14.00 19.53 -0.95
N ARG A 148 14.63 20.32 -1.85
CA ARG A 148 14.04 21.59 -2.32
C ARG A 148 12.73 21.36 -3.04
N GLN A 149 12.64 20.31 -3.88
CA GLN A 149 11.42 19.97 -4.57
C GLN A 149 10.33 19.49 -3.60
N THR A 150 10.70 18.71 -2.58
CA THR A 150 9.77 18.32 -1.50
C THR A 150 9.18 19.58 -0.84
N LEU A 151 10.01 20.55 -0.47
CA LEU A 151 9.58 21.80 0.17
C LEU A 151 8.78 22.71 -0.76
N ALA A 152 9.04 22.67 -2.06
CA ALA A 152 8.23 23.39 -3.04
C ALA A 152 6.80 22.85 -3.16
N ILE A 153 6.61 21.54 -2.97
CA ILE A 153 5.32 20.88 -3.00
C ILE A 153 4.65 20.95 -1.63
N ASP A 154 5.39 20.64 -0.57
CA ASP A 154 4.94 20.68 0.82
C ASP A 154 5.89 21.55 1.66
N PRO A 155 5.59 22.86 1.83
CA PRO A 155 6.40 23.76 2.65
C PRO A 155 6.45 23.39 4.14
N SER A 156 5.58 22.51 4.60
CA SER A 156 5.53 22.04 6.00
C SER A 156 6.39 20.81 6.27
N ALA A 157 7.12 20.30 5.27
CA ALA A 157 7.96 19.11 5.38
C ALA A 157 9.23 19.36 6.20
N VAL A 158 9.10 19.47 7.52
CA VAL A 158 10.19 19.79 8.48
C VAL A 158 11.38 18.84 8.32
N ASN A 159 11.15 17.57 8.02
CA ASN A 159 12.23 16.60 7.81
C ASN A 159 13.08 16.93 6.57
N ALA A 160 12.46 17.42 5.49
CA ALA A 160 13.18 17.84 4.29
C ALA A 160 13.99 19.11 4.56
N GLN A 161 13.41 20.07 5.29
CA GLN A 161 14.07 21.30 5.70
C GLN A 161 15.33 20.99 6.51
N GLY A 162 15.22 20.20 7.58
CA GLY A 162 16.37 19.88 8.43
C GLY A 162 17.46 19.08 7.72
N ARG A 163 17.11 18.23 6.75
CA ARG A 163 18.10 17.52 5.93
C ARG A 163 18.82 18.47 4.96
N LEU A 164 18.09 19.38 4.31
CA LEU A 164 18.66 20.36 3.40
C LEU A 164 19.65 21.28 4.12
N GLU A 165 19.27 21.79 5.30
CA GLU A 165 20.15 22.65 6.13
C GLU A 165 21.45 21.94 6.51
N ARG A 166 21.35 20.67 6.91
CA ARG A 166 22.55 19.87 7.24
C ARG A 166 23.47 19.68 6.04
N LEU A 167 22.95 19.44 4.84
CA LEU A 167 23.77 19.31 3.63
C LEU A 167 24.46 20.61 3.23
N GLN A 168 23.86 21.75 3.57
CA GLN A 168 24.45 23.10 3.28
C GLN A 168 25.51 23.53 4.30
N SER A 169 25.57 22.86 5.46
CA SER A 169 26.53 23.19 6.53
C SER A 169 27.83 22.36 6.48
N GLN A 170 27.95 21.45 5.53
CA GLN A 170 29.12 20.60 5.29
C GLN A 170 30.04 21.22 4.23
#